data_a976c52848369675d49c094e962f9cea
#
_entry.id   a976c52848369675d49c094e962f9cea
#
_cell.length_a   1.000
_cell.length_b   1.000
_cell.length_c   1.000
_cell.angle_alpha   90.00
_cell.angle_beta   90.00
_cell.angle_gamma   90.00
#
_symmetry.space_group_name_H-M   'P 1'
#
loop_
_entity.id
_entity.type
_entity.pdbx_description
1 polymer ?
#
loop_
_entity_poly.entity_id
_entity_poly.type
_entity_poly.pdbx_seq_one_letter_code
_entity_poly.pdbx_strand_id
1 'polypeptide(L)'
;MKVMSTVPAVSMRRLDSGQYIIDFGQNMAGWVRMNVRGNAGDTIRLKFAERLNADGTLYLKNFRDALSEDIYVCNGSENGRPWRPTFVTHGFRYAMVSGMKSPKAEDFTAEVVYDDMATTGSITTSIIF
;
A
#
# COMPACT_ATOMS: atom_id res chain seq x y z
N MET A 1 -10.69 -7.21 13.98
CA MET A 1 -10.22 -6.43 12.82
C MET A 1 -10.35 -7.28 11.55
N LYS A 2 -11.01 -6.79 10.54
CA LYS A 2 -11.18 -7.53 9.28
C LYS A 2 -11.14 -6.60 8.09
N VAL A 3 -10.93 -7.16 6.89
CA VAL A 3 -10.97 -6.40 5.64
C VAL A 3 -12.41 -5.98 5.38
N MET A 4 -12.65 -4.66 5.37
CA MET A 4 -13.99 -4.10 5.20
C MET A 4 -14.25 -3.64 3.76
N SER A 5 -13.19 -3.27 3.02
CA SER A 5 -13.30 -2.90 1.61
C SER A 5 -11.95 -3.02 0.93
N THR A 6 -11.96 -3.01 -0.39
CA THR A 6 -10.74 -3.02 -1.20
C THR A 6 -10.69 -1.77 -2.06
N VAL A 7 -9.49 -1.24 -2.27
CA VAL A 7 -9.27 -0.04 -3.07
C VAL A 7 -8.17 -0.36 -4.10
N PRO A 8 -8.51 -0.37 -5.39
CA PRO A 8 -7.51 -0.60 -6.42
C PRO A 8 -6.58 0.60 -6.54
N ALA A 9 -5.40 0.38 -7.09
CA ALA A 9 -4.47 1.47 -7.40
C ALA A 9 -5.10 2.41 -8.44
N VAL A 10 -5.11 3.70 -8.14
CA VAL A 10 -5.61 4.73 -9.06
C VAL A 10 -4.55 5.06 -10.11
N SER A 11 -3.29 5.12 -9.71
CA SER A 11 -2.18 5.42 -10.61
C SER A 11 -0.89 4.79 -10.10
N MET A 12 0.06 4.60 -11.02
CA MET A 12 1.40 4.13 -10.70
C MET A 12 2.40 4.93 -11.54
N ARG A 13 3.43 5.47 -10.90
CA ARG A 13 4.43 6.30 -11.54
C ARG A 13 5.83 5.77 -11.23
N ARG A 14 6.65 5.64 -12.27
CA ARG A 14 8.03 5.24 -12.10
C ARG A 14 8.90 6.44 -11.71
N LEU A 15 9.74 6.26 -10.69
CA LEU A 15 10.75 7.24 -10.31
C LEU A 15 12.05 6.99 -11.08
N ASP A 16 12.91 8.02 -11.16
CA ASP A 16 14.20 7.92 -11.83
C ASP A 16 15.10 6.82 -11.24
N SER A 17 14.91 6.53 -9.95
CA SER A 17 15.62 5.45 -9.25
C SER A 17 15.19 4.05 -9.64
N GLY A 18 14.14 3.91 -10.47
CA GLY A 18 13.56 2.61 -10.85
C GLY A 18 12.51 2.08 -9.90
N GLN A 19 12.21 2.80 -8.82
CA GLN A 19 11.12 2.49 -7.90
C GLN A 19 9.81 3.06 -8.45
N TYR A 20 8.68 2.57 -7.93
CA TYR A 20 7.35 2.99 -8.38
C TYR A 20 6.58 3.57 -7.20
N ILE A 21 5.86 4.67 -7.44
CA ILE A 21 4.91 5.25 -6.49
C ILE A 21 3.50 4.88 -6.94
N ILE A 22 2.74 4.30 -6.02
CA ILE A 22 1.35 3.90 -6.24
C ILE A 22 0.46 4.84 -5.43
N ASP A 23 -0.54 5.44 -6.08
CA ASP A 23 -1.56 6.26 -5.43
C ASP A 23 -2.85 5.47 -5.37
N PHE A 24 -3.39 5.29 -4.16
CA PHE A 24 -4.68 4.63 -3.95
C PHE A 24 -5.84 5.62 -3.89
N GLY A 25 -5.56 6.92 -3.99
CA GLY A 25 -6.59 7.96 -4.13
C GLY A 25 -7.23 8.42 -2.83
N GLN A 26 -7.01 7.71 -1.73
CA GLN A 26 -7.55 8.07 -0.43
C GLN A 26 -6.62 7.61 0.69
N ASN A 27 -6.61 8.36 1.77
CA ASN A 27 -5.89 7.96 2.98
C ASN A 27 -6.70 6.90 3.72
N MET A 28 -6.04 5.85 4.21
CA MET A 28 -6.72 4.72 4.84
C MET A 28 -5.83 4.02 5.86
N ALA A 29 -6.44 3.18 6.68
CA ALA A 29 -5.73 2.23 7.53
C ALA A 29 -5.93 0.83 6.97
N GLY A 30 -4.83 0.08 6.80
CA GLY A 30 -4.89 -1.28 6.25
C GLY A 30 -3.53 -1.76 5.77
N TRP A 31 -3.56 -2.54 4.71
CA TRP A 31 -2.35 -3.06 4.07
C TRP A 31 -2.57 -3.17 2.56
N VAL A 32 -1.51 -3.50 1.84
CA VAL A 32 -1.57 -3.73 0.40
C VAL A 32 -1.41 -5.21 0.12
N ARG A 33 -2.38 -5.77 -0.61
CA ARG A 33 -2.25 -7.09 -1.20
C ARG A 33 -1.57 -6.93 -2.55
N MET A 34 -0.52 -7.70 -2.80
CA MET A 34 0.20 -7.63 -4.07
C MET A 34 0.29 -9.01 -4.73
N ASN A 35 0.30 -9.01 -6.06
CA ASN A 35 0.61 -10.20 -6.84
C ASN A 35 2.13 -10.27 -7.00
N VAL A 36 2.75 -11.29 -6.43
CA VAL A 36 4.22 -11.36 -6.29
C VAL A 36 4.86 -11.97 -7.54
N ARG A 37 5.84 -11.28 -8.10
CA ARG A 37 6.69 -11.79 -9.17
C ARG A 37 8.15 -11.44 -8.89
N GLY A 38 9.03 -12.41 -9.06
CA GLY A 38 10.47 -12.21 -8.86
C GLY A 38 11.22 -13.53 -8.92
N ASN A 39 12.53 -13.44 -8.98
CA ASN A 39 13.41 -14.60 -8.90
C ASN A 39 13.70 -14.95 -7.45
N ALA A 40 14.13 -16.21 -7.21
CA ALA A 40 14.52 -16.62 -5.87
C ALA A 40 15.57 -15.68 -5.29
N GLY A 41 15.32 -15.19 -4.07
CA GLY A 41 16.20 -14.25 -3.38
C GLY A 41 15.90 -12.78 -3.63
N ASP A 42 15.04 -12.44 -4.59
CA ASP A 42 14.62 -11.06 -4.81
C ASP A 42 13.85 -10.55 -3.60
N THR A 43 14.16 -9.33 -3.18
CA THR A 43 13.49 -8.69 -2.05
C THR A 43 12.57 -7.60 -2.56
N ILE A 44 11.27 -7.74 -2.31
CA ILE A 44 10.27 -6.73 -2.63
C ILE A 44 10.01 -5.91 -1.38
N ARG A 45 10.07 -4.57 -1.52
CA ARG A 45 9.81 -3.65 -0.42
C ARG A 45 8.65 -2.74 -0.78
N LEU A 46 7.73 -2.59 0.17
CA LEU A 46 6.63 -1.62 0.10
C LEU A 46 6.81 -0.64 1.25
N LYS A 47 7.04 0.63 0.92
CA LYS A 47 7.07 1.72 1.91
C LYS A 47 5.80 2.54 1.77
N PHE A 48 5.26 3.00 2.89
CA PHE A 48 3.95 3.64 2.94
C PHE A 48 4.05 5.06 3.44
N ALA A 49 3.22 5.94 2.89
CA ALA A 49 3.10 7.32 3.36
C ALA A 49 1.70 7.87 3.10
N GLU A 50 1.33 8.88 3.89
CA GLU A 50 0.02 9.52 3.75
C GLU A 50 0.06 10.66 2.73
N ARG A 51 1.25 11.19 2.40
CA ARG A 51 1.42 12.28 1.44
C ARG A 51 2.80 12.23 0.79
N LEU A 52 2.96 13.01 -0.26
CA LEU A 52 4.20 13.09 -1.03
C LEU A 52 4.93 14.41 -0.74
N ASN A 53 6.25 14.40 -0.91
CA ASN A 53 7.06 15.60 -1.00
C ASN A 53 6.79 16.34 -2.32
N ALA A 54 7.25 17.59 -2.44
CA ALA A 54 7.09 18.39 -3.66
C ALA A 54 7.72 17.71 -4.88
N ASP A 55 8.78 16.91 -4.70
CA ASP A 55 9.45 16.18 -5.78
C ASP A 55 8.76 14.85 -6.14
N GLY A 56 7.68 14.50 -5.46
CA GLY A 56 6.91 13.29 -5.72
C GLY A 56 7.38 12.06 -4.96
N THR A 57 8.39 12.16 -4.09
CA THR A 57 8.80 11.06 -3.23
C THR A 57 7.93 11.01 -1.97
N LEU A 58 8.00 9.87 -1.25
CA LEU A 58 7.20 9.69 -0.04
C LEU A 58 7.63 10.66 1.06
N TYR A 59 6.66 11.30 1.71
CA TYR A 59 6.90 12.10 2.91
C TYR A 59 6.88 11.19 4.13
N LEU A 60 8.03 10.99 4.76
CA LEU A 60 8.21 10.04 5.85
C LEU A 60 8.54 10.68 7.21
N LYS A 61 8.63 12.01 7.27
CA LYS A 61 9.04 12.71 8.50
C LYS A 61 8.06 12.53 9.66
N ASN A 62 6.79 12.31 9.39
CA ASN A 62 5.78 12.10 10.43
C ASN A 62 5.89 10.73 11.11
N PHE A 63 6.66 9.80 10.57
CA PHE A 63 6.88 8.48 11.18
C PHE A 63 8.07 8.48 12.14
N ARG A 64 8.87 9.55 12.17
CA ARG A 64 10.10 9.65 12.95
C ARG A 64 11.01 8.46 12.64
N ASP A 65 11.34 7.62 13.64
CA ASP A 65 12.17 6.44 13.46
C ASP A 65 11.38 5.16 13.19
N ALA A 66 10.05 5.24 13.12
CA ALA A 66 9.21 4.08 12.85
C ALA A 66 9.34 3.65 11.39
N LEU A 67 9.43 2.33 11.17
CA LEU A 67 9.43 1.77 9.83
C LEU A 67 8.00 1.53 9.37
N SER A 68 7.60 2.20 8.28
CA SER A 68 6.32 1.97 7.61
C SER A 68 6.60 1.20 6.34
N GLU A 69 6.94 -0.09 6.49
CA GLU A 69 7.47 -0.90 5.40
C GLU A 69 7.07 -2.36 5.55
N ASP A 70 6.70 -2.99 4.44
CA ASP A 70 6.55 -4.44 4.34
C ASP A 70 7.65 -4.99 3.43
N ILE A 71 8.20 -6.15 3.80
CA ILE A 71 9.29 -6.78 3.05
C ILE A 71 8.87 -8.21 2.72
N TYR A 72 9.05 -8.60 1.47
CA TYR A 72 8.80 -9.96 1.00
C TYR A 72 10.02 -10.48 0.23
N VAL A 73 10.53 -11.64 0.62
CA VAL A 73 11.64 -12.30 -0.07
C VAL A 73 11.08 -13.42 -0.94
N CYS A 74 11.33 -13.33 -2.25
CA CYS A 74 10.80 -14.30 -3.21
C CYS A 74 11.54 -15.64 -3.12
N ASN A 75 10.78 -16.74 -3.32
CA ASN A 75 11.37 -18.09 -3.45
C ASN A 75 11.50 -18.54 -4.91
N GLY A 76 11.01 -17.73 -5.87
CA GLY A 76 11.09 -18.00 -7.29
C GLY A 76 9.90 -18.75 -7.88
N SER A 77 8.94 -19.18 -7.06
CA SER A 77 7.78 -19.93 -7.52
C SER A 77 6.45 -19.18 -7.38
N GLU A 78 6.49 -17.91 -7.03
CA GLU A 78 5.28 -17.11 -6.78
C GLU A 78 4.41 -16.94 -8.03
N ASN A 79 5.02 -16.61 -9.17
CA ASN A 79 4.38 -16.49 -10.48
C ASN A 79 3.04 -15.74 -10.45
N GLY A 80 3.03 -14.57 -9.78
CA GLY A 80 1.84 -13.73 -9.67
C GLY A 80 0.91 -14.10 -8.51
N ARG A 81 1.34 -14.96 -7.61
CA ARG A 81 0.53 -15.35 -6.45
C ARG A 81 0.27 -14.15 -5.54
N PRO A 82 -0.99 -13.96 -5.08
CA PRO A 82 -1.29 -12.85 -4.17
C PRO A 82 -0.69 -13.09 -2.78
N TRP A 83 -0.20 -12.00 -2.19
CA TRP A 83 0.35 -11.98 -0.84
C TRP A 83 -0.11 -10.74 -0.11
N ARG A 84 -0.37 -10.88 1.18
CA ARG A 84 -0.62 -9.79 2.11
C ARG A 84 0.14 -10.03 3.41
N PRO A 85 0.52 -8.96 4.14
CA PRO A 85 1.17 -9.15 5.44
C PRO A 85 0.18 -9.67 6.48
N THR A 86 0.72 -10.27 7.56
CA THR A 86 -0.05 -10.70 8.72
C THR A 86 0.38 -9.88 9.94
N PHE A 87 -0.61 -9.52 10.78
CA PHE A 87 -0.40 -8.82 12.04
C PHE A 87 0.25 -7.42 11.90
N VAL A 88 0.16 -6.80 10.71
CA VAL A 88 0.70 -5.46 10.45
C VAL A 88 -0.34 -4.64 9.74
N THR A 89 -0.57 -3.40 10.20
CA THR A 89 -1.40 -2.41 9.52
C THR A 89 -0.63 -1.10 9.38
N HIS A 90 -0.97 -0.32 8.34
CA HIS A 90 -0.34 0.96 8.04
C HIS A 90 -1.42 2.02 7.81
N GLY A 91 -1.09 3.29 8.10
CA GLY A 91 -1.88 4.42 7.65
C GLY A 91 -1.25 5.01 6.39
N PHE A 92 -1.96 5.02 5.27
CA PHE A 92 -1.34 5.41 4.00
C PHE A 92 -2.36 5.84 2.94
N ARG A 93 -1.89 6.61 1.99
CA ARG A 93 -2.53 6.84 0.68
C ARG A 93 -1.62 6.34 -0.43
N TYR A 94 -0.30 6.39 -0.21
CA TYR A 94 0.72 6.08 -1.21
C TYR A 94 1.58 4.91 -0.74
N ALA A 95 2.02 4.11 -1.69
CA ALA A 95 3.02 3.07 -1.46
C ALA A 95 4.13 3.18 -2.50
N MET A 96 5.37 2.98 -2.06
CA MET A 96 6.52 2.91 -2.96
C MET A 96 6.98 1.47 -3.04
N VAL A 97 6.98 0.89 -4.25
CA VAL A 97 7.40 -0.49 -4.46
C VAL A 97 8.79 -0.53 -5.10
N SER A 98 9.63 -1.43 -4.60
CA SER A 98 10.93 -1.71 -5.18
C SER A 98 11.18 -3.22 -5.17
N GLY A 99 12.02 -3.69 -6.11
CA GLY A 99 12.46 -5.08 -6.16
C GLY A 99 11.53 -6.05 -6.85
N MET A 100 10.32 -5.64 -7.26
CA MET A 100 9.41 -6.52 -7.98
C MET A 100 9.72 -6.50 -9.49
N LYS A 101 9.66 -7.68 -10.11
CA LYS A 101 9.85 -7.82 -11.55
C LYS A 101 8.59 -7.36 -12.29
N SER A 102 8.76 -6.36 -13.18
CA SER A 102 7.70 -5.85 -14.07
C SER A 102 6.39 -5.54 -13.34
N PRO A 103 6.40 -4.66 -12.33
CA PRO A 103 5.18 -4.36 -11.58
C PRO A 103 4.17 -3.60 -12.45
N LYS A 104 2.88 -3.87 -12.21
CA LYS A 104 1.76 -3.19 -12.87
C LYS A 104 0.80 -2.68 -11.81
N ALA A 105 0.00 -1.66 -12.15
CA ALA A 105 -0.96 -1.08 -11.20
C ALA A 105 -1.95 -2.13 -10.68
N GLU A 106 -2.40 -3.03 -11.54
CA GLU A 106 -3.35 -4.09 -11.15
C GLU A 106 -2.75 -5.14 -10.22
N ASP A 107 -1.44 -5.15 -10.02
CA ASP A 107 -0.80 -6.06 -9.05
C ASP A 107 -1.01 -5.63 -7.60
N PHE A 108 -1.50 -4.41 -7.36
CA PHE A 108 -1.59 -3.82 -6.03
C PHE A 108 -3.02 -3.41 -5.72
N THR A 109 -3.54 -3.93 -4.62
CA THR A 109 -4.87 -3.58 -4.11
C THR A 109 -4.75 -3.29 -2.63
N ALA A 110 -5.17 -2.10 -2.21
CA ALA A 110 -5.23 -1.78 -0.80
C ALA A 110 -6.45 -2.44 -0.18
N GLU A 111 -6.26 -3.00 1.01
CA GLU A 111 -7.35 -3.58 1.79
C GLU A 111 -7.54 -2.73 3.04
N VAL A 112 -8.73 -2.12 3.15
CA VAL A 112 -9.09 -1.26 4.28
C VAL A 112 -9.52 -2.15 5.44
N VAL A 113 -8.92 -1.91 6.61
CA VAL A 113 -9.10 -2.79 7.77
C VAL A 113 -9.57 -1.96 8.96
N TYR A 114 -10.67 -2.38 9.58
CA TYR A 114 -11.16 -1.82 10.84
C TYR A 114 -12.09 -2.83 11.52
N ASP A 115 -12.45 -2.53 12.76
CA ASP A 115 -13.35 -3.41 13.51
C ASP A 115 -14.77 -3.32 12.97
N ASP A 116 -15.40 -4.48 12.79
CA ASP A 116 -16.78 -4.58 12.33
C ASP A 116 -17.72 -4.35 13.50
N MET A 117 -18.17 -3.09 13.63
CA MET A 117 -19.05 -2.67 14.72
C MET A 117 -20.38 -2.19 14.17
N ALA A 118 -21.44 -2.36 14.96
CA ALA A 118 -22.77 -1.86 14.60
C ALA A 118 -22.76 -0.33 14.54
N THR A 119 -23.44 0.22 13.52
CA THR A 119 -23.63 1.67 13.42
C THR A 119 -24.67 2.11 14.43
N THR A 120 -24.29 3.00 15.36
CA THR A 120 -25.17 3.50 16.41
C THR A 120 -25.53 4.97 16.26
N GLY A 121 -24.97 5.66 15.26
CA GLY A 121 -25.26 7.06 14.98
C GLY A 121 -24.78 7.46 13.61
N SER A 122 -25.34 8.54 13.08
CA SER A 122 -24.92 9.08 11.79
C SER A 122 -25.18 10.57 11.73
N ILE A 123 -24.38 11.27 10.91
CA ILE A 123 -24.52 12.69 10.63
C ILE A 123 -24.52 12.85 9.12
N THR A 124 -25.53 13.57 8.62
CA THR A 124 -25.61 13.92 7.20
C THR A 124 -25.56 15.44 7.08
N THR A 125 -24.73 15.96 6.21
CA THR A 125 -24.61 17.41 5.99
C THR A 125 -24.51 17.71 4.52
N SER A 126 -25.01 18.88 4.12
CA SER A 126 -24.87 19.40 2.75
C SER A 126 -23.55 20.16 2.54
N ILE A 127 -22.75 20.33 3.59
CA ILE A 127 -21.45 21.01 3.50
C ILE A 127 -20.39 19.96 3.20
N ILE A 128 -19.60 20.20 2.15
CA ILE A 128 -18.47 19.35 1.76
C ILE A 128 -17.18 20.00 2.28
N PHE A 129 -16.42 19.26 3.05
CA PHE A 129 -15.16 19.69 3.63
C PHE A 129 -13.96 19.20 2.82
#